data_5c5a0c5fc0979c373a039f3b4ff84982
#
_entry.id   5c5a0c5fc0979c373a039f3b4ff84982
#
_cell.length_a   1.000
_cell.length_b   1.000
_cell.length_c   1.000
_cell.angle_alpha   90.00
_cell.angle_beta   90.00
_cell.angle_gamma   90.00
#
_symmetry.space_group_name_H-M   'P 1'
#
loop_
_entity.id
_entity.type
_entity.pdbx_description
1 polymer ?
#
loop_
_entity_poly.entity_id
_entity_poly.type
_entity_poly.pdbx_seq_one_letter_code
_entity_poly.pdbx_strand_id
1 'polypeptide(L)'
;MMEKIQIVKVESGKEYALGKFSPNELQYMDRDYLFNYIPEELIGSIHIKTCGNDKILSEHEPCFTFRLEQEADVYILYADKLPVIPKWLESYERMRMNVTRMDSRADNLKGYFTLFKKHFPAGEITLYGNSPEGMLNDPRYVTTGGINYCMYSVAVKITE
;
A
#
# COMPACT_ATOMS: atom_id res chain seq x y z
N MET A 1 -2.01 -3.35 -20.03
CA MET A 1 -1.33 -2.65 -18.91
C MET A 1 -0.93 -3.58 -17.81
N MET A 2 -1.84 -4.44 -17.32
CA MET A 2 -1.51 -5.34 -16.21
C MET A 2 -0.43 -6.37 -16.56
N GLU A 3 -0.31 -6.76 -17.82
CA GLU A 3 0.75 -7.65 -18.27
C GLU A 3 2.15 -7.05 -18.14
N LYS A 4 2.25 -5.74 -17.84
CA LYS A 4 3.53 -5.07 -17.61
C LYS A 4 4.06 -5.27 -16.20
N ILE A 5 3.28 -5.88 -15.31
CA ILE A 5 3.63 -6.11 -13.92
C ILE A 5 3.40 -7.57 -13.58
N GLN A 6 4.33 -8.14 -12.81
CA GLN A 6 4.18 -9.50 -12.29
C GLN A 6 4.52 -9.51 -10.82
N ILE A 7 3.65 -10.08 -9.99
CA ILE A 7 3.96 -10.35 -8.59
C ILE A 7 4.84 -11.59 -8.55
N VAL A 8 6.06 -11.44 -8.03
CA VAL A 8 7.06 -12.51 -8.05
C VAL A 8 7.00 -13.35 -6.79
N LYS A 9 6.92 -12.70 -5.62
CA LYS A 9 6.92 -13.39 -4.33
C LYS A 9 6.26 -12.54 -3.27
N VAL A 10 5.45 -13.18 -2.43
CA VAL A 10 4.89 -12.56 -1.21
C VAL A 10 5.45 -13.32 -0.02
N GLU A 11 6.20 -12.62 0.85
CA GLU A 11 6.96 -13.28 1.93
C GLU A 11 6.07 -13.99 2.93
N SER A 12 4.88 -13.48 3.20
CA SER A 12 3.93 -14.13 4.12
C SER A 12 3.28 -15.38 3.54
N GLY A 13 3.46 -15.63 2.25
CA GLY A 13 2.80 -16.74 1.55
C GLY A 13 1.34 -16.46 1.20
N LYS A 14 0.83 -15.28 1.54
CA LYS A 14 -0.54 -14.90 1.18
C LYS A 14 -0.62 -14.52 -0.29
N GLU A 15 -1.82 -14.53 -0.82
CA GLU A 15 -2.06 -14.14 -2.20
C GLU A 15 -2.26 -12.63 -2.31
N TYR A 16 -1.47 -11.98 -3.18
CA TYR A 16 -1.67 -10.61 -3.61
C TYR A 16 -2.15 -10.64 -5.05
N ALA A 17 -2.90 -9.64 -5.47
CA ALA A 17 -3.47 -9.61 -6.82
C ALA A 17 -3.34 -8.23 -7.44
N LEU A 18 -3.31 -8.20 -8.76
CA LEU A 18 -3.35 -6.96 -9.52
C LEU A 18 -4.81 -6.59 -9.78
N GLY A 19 -5.08 -5.30 -9.75
CA GLY A 19 -6.40 -4.78 -10.03
C GLY A 19 -6.31 -3.38 -10.60
N LYS A 20 -7.46 -2.74 -10.78
CA LYS A 20 -7.55 -1.38 -11.26
C LYS A 20 -7.65 -0.44 -10.06
N PHE A 21 -6.82 0.60 -10.06
CA PHE A 21 -6.86 1.61 -9.02
C PHE A 21 -7.98 2.60 -9.32
N SER A 22 -9.13 2.40 -8.71
CA SER A 22 -10.30 3.26 -8.93
C SER A 22 -11.25 3.24 -7.74
N PRO A 23 -12.10 4.26 -7.58
CA PRO A 23 -13.11 4.27 -6.51
C PRO A 23 -14.01 3.05 -6.58
N ASN A 24 -14.44 2.59 -5.41
CA ASN A 24 -15.31 1.43 -5.22
C ASN A 24 -14.64 0.08 -5.45
N GLU A 25 -13.33 0.06 -5.72
CA GLU A 25 -12.56 -1.18 -5.78
C GLU A 25 -12.05 -1.56 -4.39
N LEU A 26 -11.88 -2.86 -4.13
CA LEU A 26 -11.37 -3.34 -2.86
C LEU A 26 -9.91 -2.92 -2.67
N GLN A 27 -9.59 -2.44 -1.46
CA GLN A 27 -8.22 -2.03 -1.12
C GLN A 27 -7.31 -3.24 -0.81
N TYR A 28 -7.84 -4.23 -0.11
CA TYR A 28 -7.06 -5.39 0.38
C TYR A 28 -7.70 -6.70 -0.07
N MET A 29 -6.89 -7.76 -0.06
CA MET A 29 -7.38 -9.12 -0.34
C MET A 29 -8.24 -9.66 0.81
N ASP A 30 -7.99 -9.21 2.05
CA ASP A 30 -8.57 -9.79 3.27
C ASP A 30 -9.44 -8.81 4.06
N ARG A 31 -9.92 -7.75 3.43
CA ARG A 31 -10.80 -6.74 4.05
C ARG A 31 -11.85 -6.27 3.05
N ASP A 32 -12.96 -5.75 3.59
CA ASP A 32 -14.06 -5.22 2.77
C ASP A 32 -13.95 -3.72 2.51
N TYR A 33 -12.79 -3.12 2.77
CA TYR A 33 -12.60 -1.69 2.56
C TYR A 33 -12.57 -1.36 1.08
N LEU A 34 -13.28 -0.30 0.71
CA LEU A 34 -13.33 0.18 -0.67
C LEU A 34 -12.66 1.54 -0.78
N PHE A 35 -11.93 1.77 -1.86
CA PHE A 35 -11.42 3.10 -2.13
C PHE A 35 -12.60 4.06 -2.35
N ASN A 36 -12.48 5.26 -1.78
CA ASN A 36 -13.49 6.30 -1.92
C ASN A 36 -13.02 7.42 -2.83
N TYR A 37 -11.97 8.15 -2.43
CA TYR A 37 -11.39 9.21 -3.23
C TYR A 37 -9.99 8.82 -3.69
N ILE A 38 -9.76 9.01 -4.98
CA ILE A 38 -8.44 8.81 -5.61
C ILE A 38 -8.19 10.02 -6.49
N PRO A 39 -7.01 10.68 -6.44
CA PRO A 39 -6.67 11.75 -7.37
C PRO A 39 -6.90 11.30 -8.81
N GLU A 40 -7.50 12.18 -9.60
CA GLU A 40 -7.94 11.86 -10.96
C GLU A 40 -6.82 11.30 -11.83
N GLU A 41 -5.63 11.86 -11.73
CA GLU A 41 -4.47 11.43 -12.53
C GLU A 41 -4.00 10.01 -12.22
N LEU A 42 -4.45 9.43 -11.11
CA LEU A 42 -4.09 8.06 -10.72
C LEU A 42 -5.20 7.05 -10.98
N ILE A 43 -6.40 7.52 -11.29
CA ILE A 43 -7.51 6.60 -11.60
C ILE A 43 -7.14 5.81 -12.86
N GLY A 44 -7.28 4.48 -12.78
CA GLY A 44 -6.95 3.60 -13.89
C GLY A 44 -5.54 3.03 -13.84
N SER A 45 -4.71 3.51 -12.90
CA SER A 45 -3.40 2.90 -12.65
C SER A 45 -3.57 1.46 -12.17
N ILE A 46 -2.47 0.71 -12.15
CA ILE A 46 -2.49 -0.67 -11.68
C ILE A 46 -2.38 -0.66 -10.15
N HIS A 47 -3.31 -1.34 -9.49
CA HIS A 47 -3.31 -1.50 -8.05
C HIS A 47 -2.75 -2.87 -7.70
N ILE A 48 -1.74 -2.93 -6.82
CA ILE A 48 -1.29 -4.18 -6.24
C ILE A 48 -2.02 -4.34 -4.91
N LYS A 49 -2.96 -5.28 -4.89
CA LYS A 49 -3.83 -5.50 -3.74
C LYS A 49 -3.09 -6.34 -2.71
N THR A 50 -2.76 -5.75 -1.57
CA THR A 50 -2.03 -6.40 -0.49
C THR A 50 -2.99 -7.00 0.52
N CYS A 51 -2.45 -7.60 1.58
CA CYS A 51 -3.26 -8.15 2.68
C CYS A 51 -3.11 -7.27 3.91
N GLY A 52 -4.23 -6.88 4.49
CA GLY A 52 -4.25 -6.07 5.71
C GLY A 52 -3.50 -6.74 6.88
N ASN A 53 -3.55 -8.07 6.95
CA ASN A 53 -2.87 -8.81 8.02
C ASN A 53 -1.34 -8.71 7.94
N ASP A 54 -0.77 -8.32 6.79
CA ASP A 54 0.67 -8.17 6.65
C ASP A 54 1.19 -6.86 7.25
N LYS A 55 0.33 -6.04 7.81
CA LYS A 55 0.71 -4.79 8.48
C LYS A 55 1.67 -4.99 9.65
N ILE A 56 1.79 -6.20 10.17
CA ILE A 56 2.68 -6.52 11.28
C ILE A 56 4.14 -6.70 10.88
N LEU A 57 4.44 -6.76 9.58
CA LEU A 57 5.82 -6.94 9.14
C LEU A 57 6.66 -5.71 9.46
N SER A 58 7.85 -5.95 10.00
CA SER A 58 8.81 -4.89 10.34
C SER A 58 9.36 -4.23 9.08
N GLU A 59 9.72 -2.95 9.19
CA GLU A 59 10.37 -2.21 8.10
C GLU A 59 11.68 -2.84 7.64
N HIS A 60 12.28 -3.73 8.45
CA HIS A 60 13.53 -4.40 8.11
C HIS A 60 13.31 -5.72 7.38
N GLU A 61 12.08 -6.22 7.34
CA GLU A 61 11.74 -7.48 6.70
C GLU A 61 11.19 -7.23 5.30
N PRO A 62 11.61 -8.02 4.28
CA PRO A 62 10.98 -7.90 2.98
C PRO A 62 9.51 -8.31 3.09
N CYS A 63 8.65 -7.60 2.35
CA CYS A 63 7.22 -7.86 2.32
C CYS A 63 6.83 -8.60 1.05
N PHE A 64 7.13 -8.02 -0.10
CA PHE A 64 6.87 -8.68 -1.38
C PHE A 64 7.72 -8.09 -2.49
N THR A 65 7.88 -8.88 -3.57
CA THR A 65 8.65 -8.50 -4.75
C THR A 65 7.74 -8.55 -5.97
N PHE A 66 7.83 -7.53 -6.81
CA PHE A 66 7.14 -7.52 -8.10
C PHE A 66 8.11 -7.08 -9.18
N ARG A 67 7.78 -7.41 -10.43
CA ARG A 67 8.61 -7.08 -11.58
C ARG A 67 7.87 -6.14 -12.51
N LEU A 68 8.59 -5.10 -12.95
CA LEU A 68 8.12 -4.17 -13.98
C LEU A 68 8.76 -4.54 -15.31
N GLU A 69 7.95 -4.70 -16.35
CA GLU A 69 8.45 -4.90 -17.71
C GLU A 69 8.86 -3.58 -18.36
N GLN A 70 8.44 -2.46 -17.78
CA GLN A 70 8.65 -1.13 -18.30
C GLN A 70 8.82 -0.17 -17.12
N GLU A 71 9.55 0.93 -17.30
CA GLU A 71 9.69 1.92 -16.24
C GLU A 71 8.33 2.46 -15.80
N ALA A 72 8.24 2.82 -14.53
CA ALA A 72 6.97 3.22 -13.94
C ALA A 72 7.18 4.08 -12.71
N ASP A 73 6.16 4.85 -12.36
CA ASP A 73 6.07 5.52 -11.07
C ASP A 73 5.32 4.61 -10.11
N VAL A 74 5.92 4.34 -8.98
CA VAL A 74 5.34 3.53 -7.92
C VAL A 74 4.86 4.45 -6.81
N TYR A 75 3.60 4.30 -6.44
CA TYR A 75 2.97 5.10 -5.39
C TYR A 75 2.66 4.19 -4.21
N ILE A 76 3.13 4.58 -3.03
CA ILE A 76 2.81 3.89 -1.79
C ILE A 76 1.77 4.73 -1.06
N LEU A 77 0.66 4.09 -0.68
CA LEU A 77 -0.40 4.71 0.11
C LEU A 77 -0.16 4.32 1.56
N TYR A 78 0.34 5.26 2.36
CA TYR A 78 0.68 4.99 3.76
C TYR A 78 -0.30 5.69 4.70
N ALA A 79 -0.76 4.95 5.73
CA ALA A 79 -1.81 5.43 6.63
C ALA A 79 -1.38 6.67 7.42
N ASP A 80 -2.21 7.70 7.41
CA ASP A 80 -1.93 8.98 8.07
C ASP A 80 -1.89 8.86 9.60
N LYS A 81 -2.50 7.83 10.17
CA LYS A 81 -2.51 7.60 11.62
C LYS A 81 -1.13 7.35 12.20
N LEU A 82 -0.19 6.87 11.38
CA LEU A 82 1.15 6.56 11.85
C LEU A 82 2.00 7.83 11.87
N PRO A 83 2.61 8.18 13.03
CA PRO A 83 3.37 9.43 13.16
C PRO A 83 4.73 9.39 12.47
N VAL A 84 5.24 8.19 12.20
CA VAL A 84 6.52 7.99 11.51
C VAL A 84 6.33 7.00 10.38
N ILE A 85 7.14 7.14 9.34
CA ILE A 85 7.11 6.23 8.19
C ILE A 85 8.25 5.22 8.29
N PRO A 86 8.13 4.07 7.61
CA PRO A 86 9.26 3.11 7.54
C PRO A 86 10.46 3.77 6.88
N LYS A 87 11.65 3.36 7.27
CA LYS A 87 12.89 3.94 6.72
C LYS A 87 13.00 3.80 5.21
N TRP A 88 12.58 2.67 4.67
CA TRP A 88 12.65 2.46 3.22
C TRP A 88 11.76 3.44 2.45
N LEU A 89 10.71 3.97 3.09
CA LEU A 89 9.81 4.93 2.44
C LEU A 89 10.38 6.34 2.39
N GLU A 90 11.43 6.63 3.19
CA GLU A 90 12.05 7.94 3.23
C GLU A 90 12.68 8.36 1.90
N SER A 91 13.02 7.39 1.03
CA SER A 91 13.57 7.69 -0.29
C SER A 91 12.51 8.07 -1.31
N TYR A 92 11.22 7.97 -0.95
CA TYR A 92 10.10 8.34 -1.81
C TYR A 92 9.75 9.80 -1.61
N GLU A 93 9.22 10.43 -2.65
CA GLU A 93 8.71 11.80 -2.56
C GLU A 93 7.34 11.79 -1.91
N ARG A 94 7.17 12.51 -0.80
CA ARG A 94 5.87 12.68 -0.17
C ARG A 94 5.04 13.66 -0.98
N MET A 95 3.88 13.20 -1.47
CA MET A 95 2.98 14.01 -2.27
C MET A 95 2.04 14.79 -1.36
N ARG A 96 1.49 15.89 -1.87
CA ARG A 96 0.45 16.65 -1.17
C ARG A 96 -0.93 16.17 -1.59
N MET A 97 -1.08 14.87 -1.65
CA MET A 97 -2.31 14.22 -2.10
C MET A 97 -2.63 13.05 -1.20
N ASN A 98 -3.91 12.84 -0.97
CA ASN A 98 -4.39 11.73 -0.16
C ASN A 98 -5.32 10.85 -0.97
N VAL A 99 -5.36 9.58 -0.59
CA VAL A 99 -6.39 8.63 -1.01
C VAL A 99 -7.23 8.33 0.21
N THR A 100 -8.53 8.25 0.07
CA THR A 100 -9.40 7.85 1.16
C THR A 100 -10.07 6.53 0.83
N ARG A 101 -10.40 5.78 1.89
CA ARG A 101 -11.17 4.53 1.75
C ARG A 101 -12.31 4.56 2.73
N MET A 102 -13.32 3.72 2.49
CA MET A 102 -14.45 3.53 3.40
C MET A 102 -14.58 2.07 3.76
N ASP A 103 -14.96 1.82 5.02
CA ASP A 103 -15.34 0.49 5.44
C ASP A 103 -16.75 0.24 4.89
N SER A 104 -16.91 -0.79 4.08
CA SER A 104 -18.21 -1.11 3.46
C SER A 104 -19.31 -1.44 4.48
N ARG A 105 -18.93 -1.73 5.74
CA ARG A 105 -19.86 -2.06 6.81
C ARG A 105 -20.24 -0.86 7.68
N ALA A 106 -19.58 0.29 7.48
CA ALA A 106 -19.80 1.49 8.30
C ALA A 106 -19.56 2.73 7.45
N ASP A 107 -20.63 3.25 6.88
CA ASP A 107 -20.60 4.31 5.85
C ASP A 107 -19.83 5.57 6.25
N ASN A 108 -19.70 5.83 7.55
CA ASN A 108 -19.05 7.05 8.01
C ASN A 108 -17.61 6.84 8.48
N LEU A 109 -17.06 5.63 8.35
CA LEU A 109 -15.67 5.36 8.74
C LEU A 109 -14.77 5.50 7.52
N LYS A 110 -13.88 6.49 7.58
CA LYS A 110 -12.91 6.77 6.50
C LYS A 110 -11.49 6.55 6.99
N GLY A 111 -10.69 5.94 6.14
CA GLY A 111 -9.24 5.87 6.31
C GLY A 111 -8.57 6.85 5.36
N TYR A 112 -7.51 7.50 5.82
CA TYR A 112 -6.76 8.49 5.03
C TYR A 112 -5.34 7.98 4.83
N PHE A 113 -4.86 8.06 3.59
CA PHE A 113 -3.53 7.58 3.20
C PHE A 113 -2.83 8.66 2.41
N THR A 114 -1.60 8.98 2.79
CA THR A 114 -0.76 9.90 2.04
C THR A 114 -0.03 9.13 0.95
N LEU A 115 0.10 9.73 -0.22
CA LEU A 115 0.81 9.16 -1.35
C LEU A 115 2.30 9.48 -1.27
N PHE A 116 3.13 8.46 -1.49
CA PHE A 116 4.58 8.58 -1.61
C PHE A 116 4.97 8.01 -2.97
N LYS A 117 5.74 8.76 -3.75
CA LYS A 117 6.04 8.43 -5.14
C LYS A 117 7.52 8.21 -5.36
N LYS A 118 7.86 7.20 -6.16
CA LYS A 118 9.24 6.98 -6.61
C LYS A 118 9.23 6.37 -8.00
N HIS A 119 10.08 6.87 -8.87
CA HIS A 119 10.24 6.34 -10.22
C HIS A 119 11.20 5.16 -10.21
N PHE A 120 10.84 4.09 -10.92
CA PHE A 120 11.69 2.90 -11.04
C PHE A 120 11.87 2.52 -12.51
N PRO A 121 13.09 2.09 -12.88
CA PRO A 121 13.28 1.46 -14.20
C PRO A 121 12.63 0.08 -14.22
N ALA A 122 12.57 -0.53 -15.41
CA ALA A 122 12.15 -1.92 -15.52
C ALA A 122 13.04 -2.80 -14.64
N GLY A 123 12.48 -3.87 -14.08
CA GLY A 123 13.20 -4.79 -13.22
C GLY A 123 12.41 -5.17 -11.99
N GLU A 124 13.06 -5.90 -11.08
CA GLU A 124 12.43 -6.35 -9.85
C GLU A 124 12.54 -5.29 -8.75
N ILE A 125 11.45 -5.13 -8.00
CA ILE A 125 11.36 -4.21 -6.89
C ILE A 125 10.89 -5.00 -5.68
N THR A 126 11.63 -4.90 -4.57
CA THR A 126 11.22 -5.47 -3.29
C THR A 126 10.78 -4.33 -2.37
N LEU A 127 9.55 -4.42 -1.86
CA LEU A 127 9.06 -3.51 -0.84
C LEU A 127 9.16 -4.20 0.51
N TYR A 128 9.45 -3.41 1.54
CA TYR A 128 9.68 -3.92 2.88
C TYR A 128 8.45 -3.71 3.76
N GLY A 129 8.55 -4.08 5.03
CA GLY A 129 7.41 -4.12 5.92
C GLY A 129 6.80 -2.77 6.26
N ASN A 130 5.56 -2.84 6.68
CA ASN A 130 4.69 -1.68 6.96
C ASN A 130 5.06 -0.97 8.26
N SER A 131 5.62 -1.69 9.23
CA SER A 131 5.73 -1.20 10.61
C SER A 131 7.09 -0.61 10.91
N PRO A 132 7.17 0.71 11.20
CA PRO A 132 8.40 1.32 11.69
C PRO A 132 8.87 0.66 12.98
N GLU A 133 10.18 0.72 13.22
CA GLU A 133 10.80 0.12 14.39
C GLU A 133 10.14 0.62 15.69
N GLY A 134 9.84 -0.31 16.60
CA GLY A 134 9.20 0.01 17.87
C GLY A 134 7.68 0.11 17.83
N MET A 135 7.08 0.18 16.63
CA MET A 135 5.65 0.37 16.51
C MET A 135 4.85 -0.81 17.07
N LEU A 136 5.36 -2.03 16.89
CA LEU A 136 4.68 -3.24 17.37
C LEU A 136 4.70 -3.36 18.89
N ASN A 137 5.55 -2.59 19.57
CA ASN A 137 5.64 -2.57 21.03
C ASN A 137 5.01 -1.32 21.65
N ASP A 138 4.39 -0.47 20.84
CA ASP A 138 3.82 0.79 21.29
C ASP A 138 2.36 0.60 21.69
N PRO A 139 2.01 0.80 22.98
CA PRO A 139 0.64 0.58 23.45
C PRO A 139 -0.39 1.53 22.83
N ARG A 140 0.06 2.60 22.18
CA ARG A 140 -0.86 3.50 21.47
C ARG A 140 -1.41 2.83 20.22
N TYR A 141 -0.68 1.88 19.65
CA TYR A 141 -1.02 1.23 18.37
C TYR A 141 -1.30 -0.26 18.50
N VAL A 142 -0.82 -0.88 19.57
CA VAL A 142 -1.05 -2.30 19.84
C VAL A 142 -1.84 -2.43 21.12
N THR A 143 -3.07 -2.94 21.01
CA THR A 143 -3.98 -3.10 22.14
C THR A 143 -4.41 -4.55 22.26
N THR A 144 -5.19 -4.87 23.31
CA THR A 144 -5.74 -6.21 23.46
C THR A 144 -6.69 -6.58 22.33
N GLY A 145 -7.27 -5.58 21.65
CA GLY A 145 -8.12 -5.80 20.48
C GLY A 145 -7.38 -5.93 19.17
N GLY A 146 -6.05 -5.83 19.20
CA GLY A 146 -5.22 -5.96 18.00
C GLY A 146 -4.43 -4.70 17.67
N ILE A 147 -4.06 -4.56 16.40
CA ILE A 147 -3.21 -3.50 15.90
C ILE A 147 -4.07 -2.39 15.28
N ASN A 148 -3.87 -1.15 15.73
CA ASN A 148 -4.69 0.01 15.35
C ASN A 148 -4.11 0.82 14.19
N TYR A 149 -3.49 0.18 13.23
CA TYR A 149 -3.05 0.85 12.01
C TYR A 149 -3.23 -0.08 10.81
N CYS A 150 -3.02 0.48 9.62
CA CYS A 150 -3.34 -0.20 8.37
C CYS A 150 -2.09 -0.56 7.58
N MET A 151 -2.20 -1.60 6.77
CA MET A 151 -1.19 -1.96 5.77
C MET A 151 -1.16 -0.91 4.68
N TYR A 152 0.03 -0.65 4.11
CA TYR A 152 0.13 0.22 2.95
C TYR A 152 -0.48 -0.45 1.71
N SER A 153 -0.87 0.38 0.76
CA SER A 153 -1.32 -0.06 -0.56
C SER A 153 -0.35 0.44 -1.61
N VAL A 154 -0.38 -0.15 -2.79
CA VAL A 154 0.55 0.16 -3.88
C VAL A 154 -0.21 0.41 -5.16
N ALA A 155 0.08 1.52 -5.84
CA ALA A 155 -0.41 1.80 -7.17
C ALA A 155 0.78 2.02 -8.09
N VAL A 156 0.67 1.56 -9.33
CA VAL A 156 1.74 1.66 -10.30
C VAL A 156 1.22 2.32 -11.56
N LYS A 157 1.87 3.40 -11.97
CA LYS A 157 1.53 4.10 -13.19
C LYS A 157 2.68 3.91 -14.19
N ILE A 158 2.41 3.14 -15.23
CA ILE A 158 3.40 2.88 -16.27
C ILE A 158 3.73 4.19 -16.99
N THR A 159 5.00 4.49 -17.13
CA THR A 159 5.47 5.66 -17.87
C THR A 159 5.59 5.31 -19.34
N GLU A 160 5.02 6.14 -20.20
CA GLU A 160 5.08 5.90 -21.66
C GLU A 160 6.00 6.88 -22.36
#